data_83a097ed95214982642e6377a94afacb
#
_entry.id   83a097ed95214982642e6377a94afacb
#
_cell.length_a   1.000
_cell.length_b   1.000
_cell.length_c   1.000
_cell.angle_alpha   90.00
_cell.angle_beta   90.00
_cell.angle_gamma   90.00
#
_symmetry.space_group_name_H-M   'P 1'
#
loop_
_entity.id
_entity.type
_entity.pdbx_description
1 polymer ?
#
loop_
_entity_poly.entity_id
_entity_poly.type
_entity_poly.pdbx_seq_one_letter_code
_entity_poly.pdbx_strand_id
1 'polypeptide(L)'
;YNVLGIRGLTSRTGGLSMEQMYDLAVIGAGPGGYTAALTAAKLGMRVIVFEKRALGGACLNIGCIPTKALACSASLYQTFQNCAWFGLSAPQTGFDYAKIHAYKELCVSQSRENIRAQFEAEGVVYIEGRAAVAGARSVRLTTADGVQRMYNARYILIASGARPNRPLFPGVLLPGVVTSTDVLTDSQWHYDRVAVIGGGVVGVELATILGALGAHVTIIEKKERLLAPMDGELSAALETLLRRRGIEVLTNATVERAAEGDGALTCTVRQGQELSARTVQRVLVAVGRKPCLEGLIDDKVPIRADDRGIIVDENFMTSVRGIYAVGDVLGGVQLAHLAAAQGMRVVEKLCGKKPSVMLSTVPSCAFVGLPIVPSCIYIDPEIASVGITETEARKNGIAVRCGKSEMSGNGRAIISHEESGFIKLVFEAHSHMLIGAQMMCPRATDMIGEMATAIANGLTARQLRYAMRAHPTFNEGVAKAILPI
;
A
#
# COMPACT_ATOMS: atom_id res chain seq x y z
N TYR A 1 -17.04 35.52 13.96
CA TYR A 1 -18.35 36.19 14.04
C TYR A 1 -19.45 35.22 13.68
N ASN A 2 -20.42 35.10 14.59
CA ASN A 2 -21.72 34.43 14.54
C ASN A 2 -21.79 32.91 14.65
N VAL A 3 -22.09 32.57 15.89
CA VAL A 3 -22.73 31.35 16.39
C VAL A 3 -24.15 31.27 15.79
N LEU A 4 -24.45 30.20 15.06
CA LEU A 4 -25.83 29.84 14.77
C LEU A 4 -26.08 28.37 15.13
N GLY A 5 -26.82 28.23 16.16
CA GLY A 5 -27.84 27.34 16.66
C GLY A 5 -27.78 25.87 16.25
N ILE A 6 -27.30 25.03 17.18
CA ILE A 6 -27.65 23.61 17.26
C ILE A 6 -29.16 23.54 17.56
N ARG A 7 -29.98 23.22 16.57
CA ARG A 7 -31.37 22.80 16.82
C ARG A 7 -31.40 21.32 17.11
N GLY A 8 -31.85 21.01 18.31
CA GLY A 8 -31.95 19.66 18.85
C GLY A 8 -32.77 18.71 18.00
N LEU A 9 -32.23 17.54 17.81
CA LEU A 9 -32.97 16.34 17.40
C LEU A 9 -33.71 15.81 18.63
N THR A 10 -34.99 16.16 18.74
CA THR A 10 -35.92 15.62 19.72
C THR A 10 -36.01 14.10 19.56
N SER A 11 -35.78 13.40 20.66
CA SER A 11 -36.08 11.99 20.86
C SER A 11 -37.52 11.70 20.49
N ARG A 12 -37.77 11.01 19.38
CA ARG A 12 -39.04 10.28 19.18
C ARG A 12 -38.84 8.87 19.73
N THR A 13 -39.22 8.68 20.98
CA THR A 13 -39.62 7.38 21.52
C THR A 13 -40.96 7.06 20.95
N GLY A 14 -41.07 6.01 20.13
CA GLY A 14 -42.40 5.53 19.67
C GLY A 14 -42.29 4.53 18.53
N GLY A 15 -42.54 3.25 18.83
CA GLY A 15 -42.92 2.21 17.87
C GLY A 15 -41.74 1.41 17.29
N LEU A 16 -41.81 0.09 17.46
CA LEU A 16 -41.05 -0.91 16.71
C LEU A 16 -41.21 -0.63 15.20
N SER A 17 -40.34 0.21 14.62
CA SER A 17 -40.28 0.37 13.17
C SER A 17 -39.72 -0.92 12.59
N MET A 18 -40.35 -1.42 11.51
CA MET A 18 -39.79 -2.48 10.66
C MET A 18 -38.29 -2.25 10.53
N GLU A 19 -37.47 -3.22 10.95
CA GLU A 19 -36.02 -3.16 10.89
C GLU A 19 -35.60 -2.74 9.49
N GLN A 20 -34.99 -1.58 9.40
CA GLN A 20 -34.62 -0.98 8.12
C GLN A 20 -33.48 -1.83 7.50
N MET A 21 -33.82 -2.71 6.55
CA MET A 21 -32.89 -3.60 5.90
C MET A 21 -32.07 -2.84 4.85
N TYR A 22 -30.75 -2.84 4.97
CA TYR A 22 -29.83 -2.31 3.97
C TYR A 22 -29.62 -3.33 2.85
N ASP A 23 -29.25 -2.85 1.66
CA ASP A 23 -28.84 -3.75 0.58
C ASP A 23 -27.42 -4.26 0.82
N LEU A 24 -26.52 -3.40 1.31
CA LEU A 24 -25.14 -3.74 1.60
C LEU A 24 -24.69 -3.17 2.95
N ALA A 25 -24.15 -4.03 3.81
CA ALA A 25 -23.43 -3.67 5.01
C ALA A 25 -21.93 -3.90 4.79
N VAL A 26 -21.10 -2.86 4.99
CA VAL A 26 -19.65 -2.93 4.81
C VAL A 26 -18.95 -2.84 6.17
N ILE A 27 -18.11 -3.81 6.49
CA ILE A 27 -17.31 -3.85 7.72
C ILE A 27 -15.87 -3.44 7.41
N GLY A 28 -15.51 -2.22 7.79
CA GLY A 28 -14.22 -1.58 7.51
C GLY A 28 -14.33 -0.54 6.39
N ALA A 29 -13.88 0.69 6.66
CA ALA A 29 -13.92 1.82 5.75
C ALA A 29 -12.53 2.14 5.15
N GLY A 30 -11.70 1.12 4.93
CA GLY A 30 -10.47 1.22 4.14
C GLY A 30 -10.75 1.29 2.63
N PRO A 31 -9.70 1.33 1.76
CA PRO A 31 -9.87 1.46 0.31
C PRO A 31 -10.86 0.46 -0.31
N GLY A 32 -10.82 -0.80 0.08
CA GLY A 32 -11.80 -1.78 -0.39
C GLY A 32 -13.23 -1.48 0.04
N GLY A 33 -13.41 -1.06 1.30
CA GLY A 33 -14.73 -0.81 1.88
C GLY A 33 -15.36 0.49 1.41
N TYR A 34 -14.65 1.63 1.49
CA TYR A 34 -15.24 2.90 1.07
C TYR A 34 -15.48 2.96 -0.45
N THR A 35 -14.59 2.38 -1.26
CA THR A 35 -14.80 2.32 -2.71
C THR A 35 -16.00 1.44 -3.07
N ALA A 36 -16.14 0.28 -2.42
CA ALA A 36 -17.31 -0.58 -2.60
C ALA A 36 -18.61 0.14 -2.18
N ALA A 37 -18.59 0.83 -1.03
CA ALA A 37 -19.75 1.57 -0.53
C ALA A 37 -20.21 2.66 -1.49
N LEU A 38 -19.27 3.49 -1.99
CA LEU A 38 -19.56 4.54 -2.97
C LEU A 38 -20.06 3.96 -4.29
N THR A 39 -19.43 2.88 -4.77
CA THR A 39 -19.88 2.20 -6.00
C THR A 39 -21.29 1.65 -5.84
N ALA A 40 -21.59 1.04 -4.70
CA ALA A 40 -22.92 0.48 -4.40
C ALA A 40 -24.00 1.57 -4.32
N ALA A 41 -23.72 2.67 -3.64
CA ALA A 41 -24.63 3.80 -3.54
C ALA A 41 -24.94 4.43 -4.91
N LYS A 42 -23.91 4.66 -5.74
CA LYS A 42 -24.06 5.13 -7.14
C LYS A 42 -24.87 4.18 -8.01
N LEU A 43 -24.88 2.90 -7.70
CA LEU A 43 -25.71 1.89 -8.38
C LEU A 43 -27.10 1.71 -7.73
N GLY A 44 -27.50 2.59 -6.81
CA GLY A 44 -28.83 2.66 -6.21
C GLY A 44 -29.05 1.75 -5.00
N MET A 45 -27.99 1.15 -4.44
CA MET A 45 -28.10 0.34 -3.22
C MET A 45 -28.17 1.23 -1.97
N ARG A 46 -28.92 0.82 -0.97
CA ARG A 46 -28.89 1.40 0.38
C ARG A 46 -27.73 0.80 1.16
N VAL A 47 -26.73 1.62 1.50
CA VAL A 47 -25.45 1.18 2.05
C VAL A 47 -25.25 1.70 3.47
N ILE A 48 -24.75 0.81 4.36
CA ILE A 48 -24.25 1.16 5.69
C ILE A 48 -22.79 0.68 5.83
N VAL A 49 -21.93 1.54 6.37
CA VAL A 49 -20.51 1.28 6.58
C VAL A 49 -20.18 1.40 8.06
N PHE A 50 -19.44 0.43 8.58
CA PHE A 50 -18.96 0.40 9.96
C PHE A 50 -17.43 0.49 9.98
N GLU A 51 -16.88 1.38 10.80
CA GLU A 51 -15.42 1.51 10.99
C GLU A 51 -15.09 1.68 12.47
N LYS A 52 -14.11 0.92 12.95
CA LYS A 52 -13.73 0.91 14.38
C LYS A 52 -12.74 2.00 14.80
N ARG A 53 -12.11 2.68 13.83
CA ARG A 53 -11.09 3.71 14.09
C ARG A 53 -11.42 5.01 13.39
N ALA A 54 -11.07 5.10 12.09
CA ALA A 54 -11.29 6.31 11.31
C ALA A 54 -11.54 5.97 9.84
N LEU A 55 -12.41 6.75 9.22
CA LEU A 55 -12.72 6.67 7.80
C LEU A 55 -11.44 6.71 6.94
N GLY A 56 -11.36 5.86 5.91
CA GLY A 56 -10.18 5.68 5.07
C GLY A 56 -9.27 4.53 5.49
N GLY A 57 -9.50 3.91 6.68
CA GLY A 57 -8.79 2.72 7.15
C GLY A 57 -7.28 2.93 7.35
N ALA A 58 -6.52 1.83 7.32
CA ALA A 58 -5.08 1.88 7.57
C ALA A 58 -4.32 2.68 6.51
N CYS A 59 -4.64 2.53 5.23
CA CYS A 59 -3.94 3.21 4.14
C CYS A 59 -3.94 4.74 4.30
N LEU A 60 -5.10 5.32 4.57
CA LEU A 60 -5.25 6.76 4.67
C LEU A 60 -4.69 7.30 5.98
N ASN A 61 -4.90 6.61 7.10
CA ASN A 61 -4.62 7.16 8.42
C ASN A 61 -3.24 6.82 8.97
N ILE A 62 -2.73 5.60 8.70
CA ILE A 62 -1.49 5.04 9.28
C ILE A 62 -0.71 4.20 8.28
N GLY A 63 -0.75 4.54 7.00
CA GLY A 63 -0.11 3.78 5.92
C GLY A 63 0.30 4.66 4.76
N CYS A 64 -0.39 4.52 3.62
CA CYS A 64 -0.01 5.13 2.34
C CYS A 64 0.12 6.64 2.42
N ILE A 65 -0.95 7.35 2.80
CA ILE A 65 -0.97 8.82 2.78
C ILE A 65 0.05 9.43 3.74
N PRO A 66 0.08 9.05 5.05
CA PRO A 66 1.08 9.61 5.95
C PRO A 66 2.52 9.29 5.55
N THR A 67 2.80 8.09 5.05
CA THR A 67 4.15 7.73 4.57
C THR A 67 4.56 8.61 3.39
N LYS A 68 3.68 8.83 2.41
CA LYS A 68 3.98 9.63 1.22
C LYS A 68 4.09 11.13 1.56
N ALA A 69 3.34 11.63 2.53
CA ALA A 69 3.52 12.98 3.05
C ALA A 69 4.89 13.18 3.70
N LEU A 70 5.33 12.21 4.52
CA LEU A 70 6.69 12.22 5.10
C LEU A 70 7.77 12.10 4.02
N ALA A 71 7.59 11.22 3.03
CA ALA A 71 8.52 11.04 1.91
C ALA A 71 8.66 12.34 1.09
N CYS A 72 7.55 13.05 0.86
CA CYS A 72 7.56 14.35 0.18
C CYS A 72 8.41 15.37 0.94
N SER A 73 8.20 15.51 2.26
CA SER A 73 9.00 16.41 3.10
C SER A 73 10.48 16.03 3.11
N ALA A 74 10.80 14.73 3.18
CA ALA A 74 12.18 14.24 3.17
C ALA A 74 12.86 14.48 1.83
N SER A 75 12.18 14.28 0.71
CA SER A 75 12.69 14.56 -0.65
C SER A 75 12.95 16.05 -0.86
N LEU A 76 12.01 16.91 -0.45
CA LEU A 76 12.19 18.36 -0.50
C LEU A 76 13.40 18.81 0.34
N TYR A 77 13.57 18.24 1.53
CA TYR A 77 14.72 18.55 2.38
C TYR A 77 16.05 18.18 1.69
N GLN A 78 16.12 17.01 1.05
CA GLN A 78 17.29 16.62 0.25
C GLN A 78 17.53 17.57 -0.94
N THR A 79 16.46 18.01 -1.62
CA THR A 79 16.54 18.98 -2.70
C THR A 79 17.11 20.31 -2.21
N PHE A 80 16.69 20.81 -1.05
CA PHE A 80 17.27 22.01 -0.44
C PHE A 80 18.76 21.84 -0.10
N GLN A 81 19.17 20.69 0.41
CA GLN A 81 20.60 20.41 0.69
C GLN A 81 21.45 20.43 -0.57
N ASN A 82 20.89 20.04 -1.72
CA ASN A 82 21.56 19.94 -3.02
C ASN A 82 21.24 21.12 -3.96
N CYS A 83 20.60 22.18 -3.48
CA CYS A 83 20.12 23.30 -4.31
C CYS A 83 21.23 24.02 -5.09
N ALA A 84 22.49 23.92 -4.64
CA ALA A 84 23.66 24.48 -5.33
C ALA A 84 23.85 23.88 -6.73
N TRP A 85 23.43 22.64 -6.99
CA TRP A 85 23.45 22.03 -8.32
C TRP A 85 22.64 22.83 -9.35
N PHE A 86 21.60 23.52 -8.89
CA PHE A 86 20.70 24.34 -9.71
C PHE A 86 21.09 25.83 -9.71
N GLY A 87 22.27 26.18 -9.17
CA GLY A 87 22.69 27.58 -9.03
C GLY A 87 21.98 28.37 -7.94
N LEU A 88 21.28 27.66 -7.04
CA LEU A 88 20.56 28.26 -5.92
C LEU A 88 21.38 28.19 -4.63
N SER A 89 21.17 29.14 -3.71
CA SER A 89 21.76 29.12 -2.39
C SER A 89 20.70 29.10 -1.32
N ALA A 90 20.86 28.19 -0.35
CA ALA A 90 20.03 28.12 0.86
C ALA A 90 20.97 28.20 2.08
N PRO A 91 21.10 29.38 2.71
CA PRO A 91 22.15 29.62 3.74
C PRO A 91 21.96 28.81 5.03
N GLN A 92 20.76 28.36 5.33
CA GLN A 92 20.47 27.44 6.43
C GLN A 92 19.41 26.43 6.00
N THR A 93 19.82 25.16 5.88
CA THR A 93 18.88 24.05 5.67
C THR A 93 18.69 23.31 6.98
N GLY A 94 17.49 23.25 7.44
CA GLY A 94 17.08 22.51 8.62
C GLY A 94 15.63 22.04 8.47
N PHE A 95 15.18 21.20 9.36
CA PHE A 95 13.78 20.81 9.44
C PHE A 95 13.28 20.83 10.89
N ASP A 96 11.97 20.93 11.03
CA ASP A 96 11.25 20.81 12.29
C ASP A 96 10.32 19.62 12.14
N TYR A 97 10.62 18.52 12.82
CA TYR A 97 9.85 17.28 12.67
C TYR A 97 8.39 17.45 13.11
N ALA A 98 8.13 18.28 14.14
CA ALA A 98 6.75 18.54 14.56
C ALA A 98 5.92 19.21 13.46
N LYS A 99 6.54 20.11 12.68
CA LYS A 99 5.87 20.74 11.51
C LYS A 99 5.71 19.75 10.33
N ILE A 100 6.68 18.88 10.08
CA ILE A 100 6.55 17.79 9.10
C ILE A 100 5.38 16.89 9.50
N HIS A 101 5.29 16.52 10.79
CA HIS A 101 4.19 15.72 11.30
C HIS A 101 2.84 16.45 11.17
N ALA A 102 2.78 17.75 11.48
CA ALA A 102 1.55 18.55 11.32
C ALA A 102 1.10 18.61 9.84
N TYR A 103 2.04 18.76 8.90
CA TYR A 103 1.75 18.69 7.46
C TYR A 103 1.18 17.33 7.07
N LYS A 104 1.79 16.24 7.54
CA LYS A 104 1.29 14.88 7.33
C LYS A 104 -0.16 14.73 7.86
N GLU A 105 -0.45 15.22 9.07
CA GLU A 105 -1.81 15.18 9.63
C GLU A 105 -2.81 16.03 8.82
N LEU A 106 -2.38 17.15 8.27
CA LEU A 106 -3.21 17.95 7.35
C LEU A 106 -3.59 17.14 6.10
N CYS A 107 -2.63 16.45 5.46
CA CYS A 107 -2.90 15.61 4.31
C CYS A 107 -3.89 14.48 4.64
N VAL A 108 -3.73 13.85 5.80
CA VAL A 108 -4.62 12.78 6.28
C VAL A 108 -6.03 13.32 6.54
N SER A 109 -6.16 14.46 7.23
CA SER A 109 -7.47 15.04 7.55
C SER A 109 -8.22 15.48 6.30
N GLN A 110 -7.58 16.17 5.38
CA GLN A 110 -8.19 16.57 4.10
C GLN A 110 -8.66 15.35 3.29
N SER A 111 -7.84 14.31 3.21
CA SER A 111 -8.23 13.07 2.51
C SER A 111 -9.43 12.38 3.16
N ARG A 112 -9.51 12.41 4.50
CA ARG A 112 -10.65 11.86 5.26
C ARG A 112 -11.93 12.65 5.02
N GLU A 113 -11.84 13.98 5.05
CA GLU A 113 -12.99 14.85 4.77
C GLU A 113 -13.52 14.68 3.35
N ASN A 114 -12.64 14.46 2.37
CA ASN A 114 -13.05 14.17 0.98
C ASN A 114 -13.89 12.87 0.89
N ILE A 115 -13.53 11.81 1.62
CA ILE A 115 -14.33 10.58 1.63
C ILE A 115 -15.66 10.82 2.38
N ARG A 116 -15.64 11.57 3.49
CA ARG A 116 -16.84 11.92 4.25
C ARG A 116 -17.85 12.67 3.37
N ALA A 117 -17.38 13.71 2.67
CA ALA A 117 -18.21 14.48 1.74
C ALA A 117 -18.81 13.60 0.63
N GLN A 118 -18.06 12.64 0.09
CA GLN A 118 -18.59 11.69 -0.89
C GLN A 118 -19.65 10.76 -0.27
N PHE A 119 -19.46 10.29 0.96
CA PHE A 119 -20.46 9.46 1.65
C PHE A 119 -21.76 10.25 1.85
N GLU A 120 -21.67 11.49 2.28
CA GLU A 120 -22.82 12.38 2.48
C GLU A 120 -23.56 12.63 1.14
N ALA A 121 -22.82 12.95 0.07
CA ALA A 121 -23.39 13.20 -1.25
C ALA A 121 -24.12 12.00 -1.84
N GLU A 122 -23.62 10.78 -1.59
CA GLU A 122 -24.20 9.53 -2.10
C GLU A 122 -25.17 8.86 -1.11
N GLY A 123 -25.43 9.48 0.05
CA GLY A 123 -26.36 8.96 1.06
C GLY A 123 -25.88 7.66 1.75
N VAL A 124 -24.56 7.43 1.82
CA VAL A 124 -23.97 6.29 2.53
C VAL A 124 -24.05 6.54 4.04
N VAL A 125 -24.70 5.63 4.78
CA VAL A 125 -24.75 5.69 6.24
C VAL A 125 -23.41 5.21 6.80
N TYR A 126 -22.75 6.06 7.59
CA TYR A 126 -21.47 5.75 8.24
C TYR A 126 -21.63 5.74 9.76
N ILE A 127 -21.16 4.67 10.41
CA ILE A 127 -21.25 4.53 11.88
C ILE A 127 -19.89 4.08 12.42
N GLU A 128 -19.41 4.80 13.42
CA GLU A 128 -18.18 4.44 14.15
C GLU A 128 -18.48 3.36 15.19
N GLY A 129 -17.64 2.31 15.20
CA GLY A 129 -17.71 1.23 16.14
C GLY A 129 -17.16 -0.09 15.58
N ARG A 130 -16.97 -1.04 16.47
CA ARG A 130 -16.51 -2.39 16.10
C ARG A 130 -17.68 -3.21 15.60
N ALA A 131 -17.66 -3.58 14.33
CA ALA A 131 -18.68 -4.44 13.72
C ALA A 131 -18.18 -5.88 13.60
N ALA A 132 -19.09 -6.83 13.79
CA ALA A 132 -18.88 -8.26 13.62
C ALA A 132 -20.02 -8.89 12.82
N VAL A 133 -19.72 -9.89 12.01
CA VAL A 133 -20.71 -10.72 11.31
C VAL A 133 -21.39 -11.61 12.34
N ALA A 134 -22.66 -11.36 12.63
CA ALA A 134 -23.44 -12.08 13.63
C ALA A 134 -24.37 -13.15 13.02
N GLY A 135 -24.50 -13.16 11.69
CA GLY A 135 -25.31 -14.11 10.93
C GLY A 135 -25.24 -13.84 9.44
N ALA A 136 -25.91 -14.65 8.63
CA ALA A 136 -25.86 -14.55 7.16
C ALA A 136 -26.34 -13.18 6.60
N ARG A 137 -27.14 -12.44 7.37
CA ARG A 137 -27.69 -11.13 7.00
C ARG A 137 -27.65 -10.11 8.14
N SER A 138 -26.93 -10.40 9.21
CA SER A 138 -26.88 -9.55 10.40
C SER A 138 -25.46 -9.18 10.81
N VAL A 139 -25.26 -7.90 11.14
CA VAL A 139 -24.04 -7.33 11.65
C VAL A 139 -24.30 -6.78 13.04
N ARG A 140 -23.49 -7.18 14.02
CA ARG A 140 -23.49 -6.60 15.36
C ARG A 140 -22.47 -5.48 15.40
N LEU A 141 -22.91 -4.28 15.75
CA LEU A 141 -22.06 -3.14 16.07
C LEU A 141 -21.90 -3.03 17.58
N THR A 142 -20.68 -2.83 18.04
CA THR A 142 -20.34 -2.44 19.41
C THR A 142 -19.70 -1.07 19.36
N THR A 143 -20.34 -0.07 19.99
CA THR A 143 -19.83 1.31 20.10
C THR A 143 -18.74 1.42 21.16
N ALA A 144 -18.05 2.57 21.25
CA ALA A 144 -16.96 2.77 22.22
C ALA A 144 -17.40 2.69 23.69
N ASP A 145 -18.66 3.06 23.98
CA ASP A 145 -19.32 2.95 25.29
C ASP A 145 -19.87 1.53 25.58
N GLY A 146 -19.61 0.56 24.70
CA GLY A 146 -20.01 -0.83 24.87
C GLY A 146 -21.44 -1.17 24.44
N VAL A 147 -22.23 -0.21 23.97
CA VAL A 147 -23.59 -0.46 23.50
C VAL A 147 -23.58 -1.32 22.25
N GLN A 148 -24.39 -2.37 22.25
CA GLN A 148 -24.56 -3.27 21.11
C GLN A 148 -25.84 -2.98 20.34
N ARG A 149 -25.73 -2.95 19.02
CA ARG A 149 -26.88 -2.82 18.10
C ARG A 149 -26.76 -3.79 16.95
N MET A 150 -27.90 -4.33 16.51
CA MET A 150 -27.98 -5.22 15.34
C MET A 150 -28.44 -4.44 14.11
N TYR A 151 -27.80 -4.73 12.99
CA TYR A 151 -28.16 -4.19 11.68
C TYR A 151 -28.36 -5.32 10.70
N ASN A 152 -29.41 -5.22 9.87
CA ASN A 152 -29.71 -6.22 8.87
C ASN A 152 -29.40 -5.71 7.45
N ALA A 153 -28.77 -6.56 6.64
CA ALA A 153 -28.47 -6.27 5.26
C ALA A 153 -28.65 -7.51 4.37
N ARG A 154 -29.01 -7.29 3.13
CA ARG A 154 -29.12 -8.36 2.12
C ARG A 154 -27.76 -9.00 1.84
N TYR A 155 -26.71 -8.18 1.79
CA TYR A 155 -25.31 -8.59 1.59
C TYR A 155 -24.41 -7.98 2.64
N ILE A 156 -23.35 -8.69 2.99
CA ILE A 156 -22.29 -8.21 3.90
C ILE A 156 -20.98 -8.25 3.15
N LEU A 157 -20.21 -7.15 3.18
CA LEU A 157 -18.85 -7.06 2.66
C LEU A 157 -17.88 -6.85 3.81
N ILE A 158 -16.97 -7.80 3.99
CA ILE A 158 -15.87 -7.72 4.96
C ILE A 158 -14.67 -7.07 4.29
N ALA A 159 -14.26 -5.90 4.79
CA ALA A 159 -13.09 -5.14 4.35
C ALA A 159 -12.25 -4.68 5.55
N SER A 160 -12.10 -5.53 6.56
CA SER A 160 -11.48 -5.23 7.87
C SER A 160 -9.96 -5.03 7.79
N GLY A 161 -9.34 -5.36 6.64
CA GLY A 161 -7.93 -5.09 6.36
C GLY A 161 -6.95 -5.93 7.18
N ALA A 162 -5.74 -5.38 7.36
CA ALA A 162 -4.64 -6.01 8.09
C ALA A 162 -3.92 -5.01 9.02
N ARG A 163 -3.14 -5.55 9.96
CA ARG A 163 -2.29 -4.80 10.90
C ARG A 163 -0.82 -5.21 10.74
N PRO A 164 0.16 -4.39 11.19
CA PRO A 164 1.56 -4.79 11.20
C PRO A 164 1.75 -6.12 11.94
N ASN A 165 2.58 -6.98 11.37
CA ASN A 165 2.98 -8.24 12.00
C ASN A 165 4.15 -7.99 12.95
N ARG A 166 4.13 -8.60 14.16
CA ARG A 166 5.25 -8.64 15.09
C ARG A 166 5.75 -10.08 15.16
N PRO A 167 6.96 -10.38 14.65
CA PRO A 167 7.54 -11.71 14.77
C PRO A 167 7.94 -12.00 16.22
N LEU A 168 8.03 -13.26 16.57
CA LEU A 168 8.44 -13.67 17.91
C LEU A 168 9.98 -13.70 17.99
N PHE A 169 10.56 -12.80 18.76
CA PHE A 169 11.95 -12.84 19.22
C PHE A 169 12.06 -12.20 20.61
N PRO A 170 13.03 -12.58 21.43
CA PRO A 170 13.26 -11.97 22.74
C PRO A 170 13.44 -10.45 22.64
N GLY A 171 12.63 -9.69 23.38
CA GLY A 171 12.65 -8.24 23.39
C GLY A 171 11.73 -7.56 22.37
N VAL A 172 10.92 -8.28 21.59
CA VAL A 172 9.97 -7.68 20.61
C VAL A 172 8.90 -6.78 21.23
N LEU A 173 8.62 -6.94 22.51
CA LEU A 173 7.65 -6.13 23.26
C LEU A 173 8.28 -4.95 24.03
N LEU A 174 9.59 -4.74 23.93
CA LEU A 174 10.24 -3.58 24.55
C LEU A 174 9.67 -2.26 23.97
N PRO A 175 9.54 -1.19 24.77
CA PRO A 175 8.96 0.08 24.33
C PRO A 175 9.65 0.70 23.12
N GLY A 176 10.95 0.47 22.97
CA GLY A 176 11.74 0.95 21.83
C GLY A 176 11.61 0.09 20.57
N VAL A 177 10.88 -1.06 20.62
CA VAL A 177 10.56 -1.88 19.44
C VAL A 177 9.19 -1.50 18.91
N VAL A 178 9.18 -0.81 17.80
CA VAL A 178 8.01 -0.13 17.22
C VAL A 178 7.60 -0.74 15.88
N THR A 179 6.39 -0.44 15.43
CA THR A 179 5.89 -0.80 14.09
C THR A 179 5.74 0.45 13.22
N SER A 180 5.41 0.27 11.94
CA SER A 180 5.09 1.41 11.06
C SER A 180 3.93 2.29 11.59
N THR A 181 2.96 1.69 12.29
CA THR A 181 1.87 2.46 12.92
C THR A 181 2.41 3.42 13.97
N ASP A 182 3.29 2.93 14.85
CA ASP A 182 3.85 3.72 15.94
C ASP A 182 4.67 4.89 15.36
N VAL A 183 5.51 4.61 14.36
CA VAL A 183 6.31 5.63 13.64
C VAL A 183 5.43 6.72 13.01
N LEU A 184 4.36 6.34 12.32
CA LEU A 184 3.50 7.28 11.60
C LEU A 184 2.56 8.08 12.52
N THR A 185 2.41 7.68 13.78
CA THR A 185 1.57 8.39 14.77
C THR A 185 2.38 9.19 15.79
N ASP A 186 3.68 8.94 15.91
CA ASP A 186 4.54 9.66 16.86
C ASP A 186 4.97 11.02 16.31
N SER A 187 4.52 12.09 16.95
CA SER A 187 4.85 13.48 16.58
C SER A 187 6.25 13.94 17.07
N GLN A 188 6.87 13.16 17.95
CA GLN A 188 8.20 13.46 18.51
C GLN A 188 9.30 12.60 17.87
N TRP A 189 8.98 11.88 16.82
CA TRP A 189 9.82 10.85 16.25
C TRP A 189 11.00 11.42 15.45
N HIS A 190 12.12 11.58 16.13
CA HIS A 190 13.42 11.89 15.54
C HIS A 190 14.47 11.05 16.27
N TYR A 191 15.10 10.13 15.56
CA TYR A 191 16.09 9.22 16.12
C TYR A 191 17.35 9.21 15.28
N ASP A 192 18.52 9.25 15.94
CA ASP A 192 19.81 9.24 15.27
C ASP A 192 20.18 7.86 14.70
N ARG A 193 19.74 6.78 15.37
CA ARG A 193 20.06 5.41 14.96
C ARG A 193 18.85 4.52 15.05
N VAL A 194 18.53 3.86 13.91
CA VAL A 194 17.35 2.99 13.78
C VAL A 194 17.73 1.68 13.08
N ALA A 195 17.34 0.55 13.66
CA ALA A 195 17.36 -0.73 12.97
C ALA A 195 15.98 -1.01 12.39
N VAL A 196 15.91 -1.35 11.10
CA VAL A 196 14.67 -1.71 10.40
C VAL A 196 14.69 -3.19 10.10
N ILE A 197 13.80 -3.96 10.73
CA ILE A 197 13.64 -5.39 10.49
C ILE A 197 12.66 -5.59 9.36
N GLY A 198 13.15 -6.07 8.21
CA GLY A 198 12.40 -6.32 6.99
C GLY A 198 12.74 -5.34 5.86
N GLY A 199 13.24 -5.88 4.76
CA GLY A 199 13.59 -5.17 3.50
C GLY A 199 12.47 -5.18 2.46
N GLY A 200 11.20 -5.29 2.91
CA GLY A 200 10.03 -5.12 2.06
C GLY A 200 9.68 -3.65 1.84
N VAL A 201 8.58 -3.38 1.11
CA VAL A 201 8.15 -2.02 0.72
C VAL A 201 8.12 -1.06 1.91
N VAL A 202 7.45 -1.42 2.99
CA VAL A 202 7.29 -0.55 4.18
C VAL A 202 8.63 -0.26 4.85
N GLY A 203 9.48 -1.29 4.99
CA GLY A 203 10.80 -1.13 5.59
C GLY A 203 11.70 -0.23 4.75
N VAL A 204 11.73 -0.42 3.44
CA VAL A 204 12.54 0.38 2.50
C VAL A 204 12.05 1.83 2.45
N GLU A 205 10.74 2.08 2.34
CA GLU A 205 10.19 3.44 2.32
C GLU A 205 10.52 4.20 3.62
N LEU A 206 10.27 3.60 4.77
CA LEU A 206 10.56 4.24 6.06
C LEU A 206 12.08 4.40 6.29
N ALA A 207 12.89 3.42 5.92
CA ALA A 207 14.35 3.53 6.01
C ALA A 207 14.90 4.70 5.19
N THR A 208 14.38 4.88 3.97
CA THR A 208 14.77 6.00 3.09
C THR A 208 14.34 7.36 3.63
N ILE A 209 13.12 7.47 4.14
CA ILE A 209 12.62 8.70 4.78
C ILE A 209 13.51 9.08 5.96
N LEU A 210 13.82 8.10 6.83
CA LEU A 210 14.66 8.30 8.01
C LEU A 210 16.07 8.73 7.67
N GLY A 211 16.70 8.00 6.74
CA GLY A 211 18.04 8.33 6.27
C GLY A 211 18.10 9.73 5.63
N ALA A 212 17.06 10.11 4.86
CA ALA A 212 16.95 11.44 4.27
C ALA A 212 16.81 12.55 5.33
N LEU A 213 16.21 12.26 6.47
CA LEU A 213 16.11 13.17 7.62
C LEU A 213 17.28 13.03 8.61
N GLY A 214 18.38 12.38 8.22
CA GLY A 214 19.64 12.37 8.96
C GLY A 214 19.87 11.18 9.90
N ALA A 215 18.97 10.22 9.99
CA ALA A 215 19.16 9.03 10.81
C ALA A 215 20.17 8.05 10.20
N HIS A 216 21.00 7.43 11.04
CA HIS A 216 21.79 6.25 10.67
C HIS A 216 20.88 5.01 10.69
N VAL A 217 20.60 4.45 9.52
CA VAL A 217 19.67 3.34 9.36
C VAL A 217 20.41 2.06 8.99
N THR A 218 20.05 0.95 9.67
CA THR A 218 20.46 -0.40 9.29
C THR A 218 19.21 -1.20 8.93
N ILE A 219 19.10 -1.67 7.68
CA ILE A 219 18.06 -2.60 7.23
C ILE A 219 18.56 -4.04 7.44
N ILE A 220 17.75 -4.84 8.13
CA ILE A 220 18.03 -6.26 8.40
C ILE A 220 16.96 -7.09 7.69
N GLU A 221 17.36 -7.76 6.60
CA GLU A 221 16.47 -8.58 5.77
C GLU A 221 16.87 -10.06 5.82
N LYS A 222 15.90 -10.91 6.14
CA LYS A 222 16.09 -12.36 6.22
C LYS A 222 16.39 -13.01 4.86
N LYS A 223 15.83 -12.47 3.79
CA LYS A 223 16.02 -12.98 2.42
C LYS A 223 17.34 -12.52 1.85
N GLU A 224 17.73 -13.12 0.73
CA GLU A 224 18.98 -12.82 0.01
C GLU A 224 19.04 -11.40 -0.59
N ARG A 225 17.87 -10.73 -0.75
CA ARG A 225 17.78 -9.40 -1.36
C ARG A 225 16.58 -8.61 -0.82
N LEU A 226 16.70 -7.29 -0.89
CA LEU A 226 15.58 -6.37 -0.65
C LEU A 226 14.49 -6.58 -1.70
N LEU A 227 13.24 -6.26 -1.36
CA LEU A 227 12.10 -6.34 -2.28
C LEU A 227 12.04 -7.67 -3.03
N ALA A 228 12.31 -8.78 -2.36
CA ALA A 228 12.49 -10.10 -2.94
C ALA A 228 11.40 -10.55 -3.98
N PRO A 229 10.13 -10.11 -3.91
CA PRO A 229 9.13 -10.39 -4.95
C PRO A 229 9.32 -9.61 -6.25
N MET A 230 10.17 -8.59 -6.28
CA MET A 230 10.43 -7.78 -7.47
C MET A 230 11.57 -8.32 -8.33
N ASP A 231 11.79 -7.70 -9.48
CA ASP A 231 12.90 -8.05 -10.37
C ASP A 231 14.25 -7.93 -9.66
N GLY A 232 15.17 -8.89 -9.91
CA GLY A 232 16.48 -8.94 -9.27
C GLY A 232 17.37 -7.73 -9.57
N GLU A 233 17.26 -7.17 -10.78
CA GLU A 233 18.00 -5.96 -11.15
C GLU A 233 17.52 -4.73 -10.38
N LEU A 234 16.20 -4.62 -10.13
CA LEU A 234 15.66 -3.57 -9.26
C LEU A 234 16.18 -3.69 -7.82
N SER A 235 16.19 -4.91 -7.27
CA SER A 235 16.72 -5.16 -5.92
C SER A 235 18.19 -4.77 -5.80
N ALA A 236 19.01 -5.15 -6.78
CA ALA A 236 20.45 -4.85 -6.80
C ALA A 236 20.74 -3.35 -6.96
N ALA A 237 20.00 -2.68 -7.85
CA ALA A 237 20.12 -1.23 -8.04
C ALA A 237 19.69 -0.47 -6.79
N LEU A 238 18.61 -0.89 -6.13
CA LEU A 238 18.15 -0.31 -4.87
C LEU A 238 19.19 -0.48 -3.76
N GLU A 239 19.74 -1.67 -3.57
CA GLU A 239 20.75 -1.92 -2.55
C GLU A 239 21.99 -1.05 -2.75
N THR A 240 22.45 -0.93 -4.00
CA THR A 240 23.57 -0.05 -4.37
C THR A 240 23.27 1.40 -4.02
N LEU A 241 22.06 1.89 -4.33
CA LEU A 241 21.62 3.24 -4.00
C LEU A 241 21.60 3.49 -2.49
N LEU A 242 20.98 2.57 -1.72
CA LEU A 242 20.85 2.72 -0.27
C LEU A 242 22.22 2.76 0.42
N ARG A 243 23.14 1.89 0.02
CA ARG A 243 24.53 1.90 0.53
C ARG A 243 25.27 3.20 0.22
N ARG A 244 25.12 3.74 -1.00
CA ARG A 244 25.68 5.05 -1.37
C ARG A 244 25.12 6.20 -0.53
N ARG A 245 23.88 6.08 -0.07
CA ARG A 245 23.21 7.05 0.82
C ARG A 245 23.51 6.82 2.31
N GLY A 246 24.44 5.91 2.63
CA GLY A 246 24.86 5.63 4.01
C GLY A 246 23.90 4.73 4.81
N ILE A 247 22.92 4.10 4.14
CA ILE A 247 22.05 3.11 4.78
C ILE A 247 22.75 1.75 4.75
N GLU A 248 22.99 1.17 5.92
CA GLU A 248 23.54 -0.18 6.03
C GLU A 248 22.48 -1.21 5.65
N VAL A 249 22.82 -2.16 4.78
CA VAL A 249 21.92 -3.23 4.34
C VAL A 249 22.55 -4.59 4.69
N LEU A 250 21.86 -5.36 5.52
CA LEU A 250 22.23 -6.72 5.92
C LEU A 250 21.17 -7.67 5.35
N THR A 251 21.52 -8.36 4.27
CA THR A 251 20.69 -9.44 3.70
C THR A 251 21.12 -10.80 4.24
N ASN A 252 20.29 -11.85 4.11
CA ASN A 252 20.47 -13.14 4.76
C ASN A 252 20.72 -12.99 6.29
N ALA A 253 20.07 -11.99 6.91
CA ALA A 253 20.30 -11.61 8.30
C ALA A 253 19.00 -11.61 9.11
N THR A 254 19.07 -12.05 10.36
CA THR A 254 17.92 -12.12 11.27
C THR A 254 18.25 -11.48 12.61
N VAL A 255 17.27 -10.84 13.23
CA VAL A 255 17.38 -10.39 14.61
C VAL A 255 17.10 -11.55 15.56
N GLU A 256 18.08 -11.90 16.37
CA GLU A 256 17.98 -12.94 17.38
C GLU A 256 17.30 -12.44 18.66
N ARG A 257 17.65 -11.22 19.08
CA ARG A 257 17.08 -10.56 20.25
C ARG A 257 17.28 -9.05 20.20
N ALA A 258 16.41 -8.33 20.91
CA ALA A 258 16.65 -6.96 21.33
C ALA A 258 16.72 -6.89 22.85
N ALA A 259 17.61 -6.08 23.40
CA ALA A 259 17.76 -5.89 24.84
C ALA A 259 17.93 -4.38 25.14
N GLU A 260 17.38 -3.92 26.26
CA GLU A 260 17.61 -2.56 26.76
C GLU A 260 18.94 -2.45 27.47
N GLY A 261 19.62 -1.32 27.33
CA GLY A 261 20.83 -0.94 28.06
C GLY A 261 21.16 0.53 27.83
N ASP A 262 21.48 1.26 28.87
CA ASP A 262 21.98 2.65 28.87
C ASP A 262 21.17 3.63 27.98
N GLY A 263 19.84 3.54 28.03
CA GLY A 263 18.94 4.42 27.25
C GLY A 263 18.83 4.07 25.76
N ALA A 264 19.39 2.97 25.32
CA ALA A 264 19.34 2.48 23.94
C ALA A 264 18.94 1.00 23.88
N LEU A 265 18.70 0.50 22.68
CA LEU A 265 18.47 -0.91 22.40
C LEU A 265 19.71 -1.53 21.74
N THR A 266 20.09 -2.71 22.18
CA THR A 266 21.08 -3.54 21.47
C THR A 266 20.36 -4.66 20.72
N CYS A 267 20.38 -4.60 19.38
CA CYS A 267 19.95 -5.68 18.50
C CYS A 267 21.08 -6.65 18.24
N THR A 268 20.93 -7.91 18.61
CA THR A 268 21.82 -8.98 18.18
C THR A 268 21.33 -9.51 16.83
N VAL A 269 22.20 -9.41 15.82
CA VAL A 269 21.91 -9.81 14.45
C VAL A 269 22.75 -11.02 14.08
N ARG A 270 22.12 -12.06 13.54
CA ARG A 270 22.78 -13.23 12.97
C ARG A 270 22.81 -13.10 11.45
N GLN A 271 24.00 -13.26 10.87
CA GLN A 271 24.19 -13.38 9.42
C GLN A 271 25.09 -14.59 9.14
N GLY A 272 24.49 -15.65 8.60
CA GLY A 272 25.18 -16.94 8.53
C GLY A 272 25.57 -17.47 9.91
N GLN A 273 26.87 -17.67 10.15
CA GLN A 273 27.41 -18.09 11.45
C GLN A 273 27.84 -16.90 12.32
N GLU A 274 27.89 -15.70 11.78
CA GLU A 274 28.35 -14.52 12.50
C GLU A 274 27.23 -13.88 13.31
N LEU A 275 27.58 -13.45 14.53
CA LEU A 275 26.76 -12.61 15.38
C LEU A 275 27.38 -11.23 15.47
N SER A 276 26.58 -10.21 15.24
CA SER A 276 26.96 -8.82 15.40
C SER A 276 25.91 -8.07 16.22
N ALA A 277 26.30 -6.96 16.82
CA ALA A 277 25.39 -6.12 17.59
C ALA A 277 25.22 -4.75 16.91
N ARG A 278 24.00 -4.19 17.00
CA ARG A 278 23.69 -2.82 16.58
C ARG A 278 23.03 -2.11 17.76
N THR A 279 23.69 -1.06 18.23
CA THR A 279 23.13 -0.18 19.27
C THR A 279 22.33 0.92 18.59
N VAL A 280 21.03 0.97 18.88
CA VAL A 280 20.06 1.84 18.23
C VAL A 280 19.07 2.42 19.25
N GLN A 281 18.45 3.54 18.94
CA GLN A 281 17.43 4.13 19.80
C GLN A 281 16.06 3.47 19.57
N ARG A 282 15.81 2.97 18.33
CA ARG A 282 14.56 2.28 17.97
C ARG A 282 14.81 1.11 17.04
N VAL A 283 13.95 0.13 17.18
CA VAL A 283 13.86 -1.02 16.27
C VAL A 283 12.51 -0.98 15.59
N LEU A 284 12.49 -0.69 14.30
CA LEU A 284 11.27 -0.68 13.48
C LEU A 284 11.02 -2.07 12.90
N VAL A 285 9.90 -2.69 13.27
CA VAL A 285 9.47 -3.98 12.74
C VAL A 285 8.59 -3.77 11.52
N ALA A 286 9.04 -4.21 10.33
CA ALA A 286 8.39 -4.06 9.03
C ALA A 286 8.34 -5.38 8.23
N VAL A 287 8.04 -6.51 8.89
CA VAL A 287 8.07 -7.88 8.32
C VAL A 287 6.74 -8.32 7.72
N GLY A 288 5.94 -7.38 7.25
CA GLY A 288 4.63 -7.64 6.63
C GLY A 288 3.45 -7.35 7.56
N ARG A 289 2.27 -7.78 7.13
CA ARG A 289 1.01 -7.47 7.79
C ARG A 289 0.19 -8.76 7.97
N LYS A 290 -0.60 -8.81 9.04
CA LYS A 290 -1.48 -9.93 9.39
C LYS A 290 -2.95 -9.50 9.28
N PRO A 291 -3.84 -10.30 8.66
CA PRO A 291 -5.27 -10.03 8.57
C PRO A 291 -5.93 -9.75 9.93
N CYS A 292 -6.90 -8.84 9.93
CA CYS A 292 -7.68 -8.48 11.12
C CYS A 292 -8.93 -9.35 11.23
N LEU A 293 -8.81 -10.50 11.87
CA LEU A 293 -9.91 -11.47 12.05
C LEU A 293 -10.52 -11.47 13.46
N GLU A 294 -9.81 -10.91 14.46
CA GLU A 294 -10.19 -11.00 15.88
C GLU A 294 -11.52 -10.31 16.16
N GLY A 295 -12.50 -11.07 16.65
CA GLY A 295 -13.86 -10.59 16.98
C GLY A 295 -14.64 -10.06 15.78
N LEU A 296 -14.26 -10.46 14.55
CA LEU A 296 -14.89 -10.06 13.30
C LEU A 296 -16.07 -10.96 12.93
N ILE A 297 -16.03 -12.21 13.34
CA ILE A 297 -17.00 -13.23 12.97
C ILE A 297 -17.44 -13.93 14.25
N ASP A 298 -18.74 -14.03 14.47
CA ASP A 298 -19.29 -14.81 15.59
C ASP A 298 -19.12 -16.30 15.32
N ASP A 299 -18.85 -17.09 16.37
CA ASP A 299 -18.56 -18.54 16.29
C ASP A 299 -19.63 -19.35 15.57
N LYS A 300 -20.88 -18.87 15.58
CA LYS A 300 -22.01 -19.54 14.90
C LYS A 300 -22.01 -19.33 13.38
N VAL A 301 -21.19 -18.42 12.85
CA VAL A 301 -21.15 -18.11 11.41
C VAL A 301 -20.01 -18.88 10.75
N PRO A 302 -20.28 -19.88 9.89
CA PRO A 302 -19.28 -20.82 9.39
C PRO A 302 -18.45 -20.23 8.23
N ILE A 303 -17.87 -19.04 8.43
CA ILE A 303 -16.93 -18.46 7.47
C ILE A 303 -15.58 -19.15 7.63
N ARG A 304 -15.07 -19.72 6.54
CA ARG A 304 -13.75 -20.35 6.54
C ARG A 304 -12.66 -19.30 6.47
N ALA A 305 -11.72 -19.38 7.40
CA ALA A 305 -10.51 -18.57 7.46
C ALA A 305 -9.34 -19.41 7.97
N ASP A 306 -8.11 -19.03 7.60
CA ASP A 306 -6.87 -19.59 8.11
C ASP A 306 -5.94 -18.46 8.58
N ASP A 307 -4.69 -18.79 8.93
CA ASP A 307 -3.67 -17.82 9.37
C ASP A 307 -3.34 -16.77 8.30
N ARG A 308 -3.64 -17.04 7.04
CA ARG A 308 -3.41 -16.14 5.91
C ARG A 308 -4.58 -15.20 5.67
N GLY A 309 -5.81 -15.54 6.09
CA GLY A 309 -6.98 -14.68 5.95
C GLY A 309 -8.28 -15.43 5.69
N ILE A 310 -9.31 -14.69 5.28
CA ILE A 310 -10.61 -15.24 4.89
C ILE A 310 -10.50 -15.94 3.54
N ILE A 311 -11.00 -17.17 3.44
CA ILE A 311 -11.03 -17.95 2.21
C ILE A 311 -12.28 -17.58 1.40
N VAL A 312 -12.10 -17.18 0.15
CA VAL A 312 -13.15 -16.77 -0.78
C VAL A 312 -13.02 -17.50 -2.13
N ASP A 313 -14.13 -17.51 -2.88
CA ASP A 313 -14.12 -17.97 -4.29
C ASP A 313 -13.59 -16.87 -5.25
N GLU A 314 -13.61 -17.15 -6.57
CA GLU A 314 -13.17 -16.21 -7.62
C GLU A 314 -14.03 -14.94 -7.72
N ASN A 315 -15.17 -14.91 -7.05
CA ASN A 315 -16.11 -13.80 -6.95
C ASN A 315 -16.04 -13.08 -5.60
N PHE A 316 -15.03 -13.39 -4.78
CA PHE A 316 -14.86 -12.88 -3.42
C PHE A 316 -15.96 -13.26 -2.44
N MET A 317 -16.78 -14.27 -2.74
CA MET A 317 -17.79 -14.79 -1.82
C MET A 317 -17.14 -15.77 -0.83
N THR A 318 -17.47 -15.60 0.45
CA THR A 318 -17.01 -16.51 1.51
C THR A 318 -17.76 -17.86 1.44
N SER A 319 -17.45 -18.78 2.36
CA SER A 319 -18.22 -20.03 2.51
C SER A 319 -19.69 -19.83 2.91
N VAL A 320 -20.10 -18.61 3.27
CA VAL A 320 -21.47 -18.25 3.61
C VAL A 320 -22.05 -17.38 2.50
N ARG A 321 -23.14 -17.87 1.87
CA ARG A 321 -23.80 -17.17 0.77
C ARG A 321 -24.27 -15.77 1.18
N GLY A 322 -23.95 -14.76 0.38
CA GLY A 322 -24.30 -13.36 0.61
C GLY A 322 -23.30 -12.60 1.47
N ILE A 323 -22.23 -13.25 1.95
CA ILE A 323 -21.11 -12.63 2.65
C ILE A 323 -19.89 -12.68 1.76
N TYR A 324 -19.28 -11.52 1.52
CA TYR A 324 -18.11 -11.31 0.69
C TYR A 324 -16.95 -10.77 1.53
N ALA A 325 -15.72 -10.96 1.07
CA ALA A 325 -14.56 -10.35 1.69
C ALA A 325 -13.56 -9.85 0.64
N VAL A 326 -12.92 -8.69 0.89
CA VAL A 326 -12.00 -8.04 -0.04
C VAL A 326 -10.83 -7.37 0.68
N GLY A 327 -9.73 -7.18 -0.05
CA GLY A 327 -8.53 -6.49 0.42
C GLY A 327 -7.68 -7.32 1.37
N ASP A 328 -6.94 -6.64 2.22
CA ASP A 328 -5.89 -7.24 3.06
C ASP A 328 -6.37 -8.36 4.00
N VAL A 329 -7.68 -8.43 4.29
CA VAL A 329 -8.28 -9.49 5.12
C VAL A 329 -8.20 -10.87 4.44
N LEU A 330 -8.01 -10.91 3.13
CA LEU A 330 -7.79 -12.14 2.36
C LEU A 330 -6.35 -12.66 2.45
N GLY A 331 -5.41 -11.84 2.95
CA GLY A 331 -3.99 -12.11 2.83
C GLY A 331 -3.47 -11.90 1.41
N GLY A 332 -2.39 -12.58 1.04
CA GLY A 332 -1.78 -12.44 -0.30
C GLY A 332 -1.25 -11.03 -0.57
N VAL A 333 -1.56 -10.47 -1.74
CA VAL A 333 -1.12 -9.14 -2.16
C VAL A 333 -1.94 -8.06 -1.46
N GLN A 334 -1.30 -7.26 -0.62
CA GLN A 334 -1.93 -6.25 0.23
C GLN A 334 -1.67 -4.85 -0.33
N LEU A 335 -2.48 -4.43 -1.31
CA LEU A 335 -2.40 -3.15 -2.00
C LEU A 335 -3.76 -2.44 -2.00
N ALA A 336 -3.75 -1.14 -1.73
CA ALA A 336 -4.96 -0.32 -1.59
C ALA A 336 -5.82 -0.32 -2.88
N HIS A 337 -5.19 -0.16 -4.04
CA HIS A 337 -5.88 -0.16 -5.34
C HIS A 337 -6.41 -1.55 -5.72
N LEU A 338 -5.72 -2.64 -5.32
CA LEU A 338 -6.25 -3.99 -5.48
C LEU A 338 -7.51 -4.19 -4.61
N ALA A 339 -7.46 -3.78 -3.35
CA ALA A 339 -8.63 -3.86 -2.45
C ALA A 339 -9.83 -3.06 -3.01
N ALA A 340 -9.57 -1.84 -3.52
CA ALA A 340 -10.59 -1.01 -4.17
C ALA A 340 -11.21 -1.70 -5.40
N ALA A 341 -10.37 -2.24 -6.28
CA ALA A 341 -10.81 -2.97 -7.47
C ALA A 341 -11.63 -4.23 -7.14
N GLN A 342 -11.21 -4.99 -6.11
CA GLN A 342 -11.97 -6.14 -5.60
C GLN A 342 -13.34 -5.71 -5.07
N GLY A 343 -13.40 -4.62 -4.29
CA GLY A 343 -14.64 -4.05 -3.76
C GLY A 343 -15.62 -3.64 -4.87
N MET A 344 -15.12 -2.93 -5.90
CA MET A 344 -15.94 -2.57 -7.07
C MET A 344 -16.49 -3.80 -7.79
N ARG A 345 -15.65 -4.82 -8.05
CA ARG A 345 -16.08 -6.06 -8.73
C ARG A 345 -17.18 -6.80 -7.98
N VAL A 346 -17.09 -6.88 -6.64
CA VAL A 346 -18.14 -7.49 -5.82
C VAL A 346 -19.46 -6.76 -6.03
N VAL A 347 -19.45 -5.43 -5.91
CA VAL A 347 -20.64 -4.59 -6.05
C VAL A 347 -21.24 -4.66 -7.45
N GLU A 348 -20.41 -4.51 -8.48
CA GLU A 348 -20.83 -4.62 -9.89
C GLU A 348 -21.52 -5.96 -10.17
N LYS A 349 -20.94 -7.05 -9.66
CA LYS A 349 -21.57 -8.38 -9.76
C LYS A 349 -22.92 -8.45 -9.03
N LEU A 350 -23.02 -7.90 -7.81
CA LEU A 350 -24.27 -7.86 -7.06
C LEU A 350 -25.38 -7.10 -7.79
N CYS A 351 -24.99 -6.09 -8.58
CA CYS A 351 -25.89 -5.29 -9.42
C CYS A 351 -26.06 -5.85 -10.85
N GLY A 352 -25.54 -7.04 -11.15
CA GLY A 352 -25.64 -7.65 -12.49
C GLY A 352 -24.85 -6.93 -13.58
N LYS A 353 -23.82 -6.14 -13.19
CA LYS A 353 -22.92 -5.42 -14.11
C LYS A 353 -21.71 -6.26 -14.47
N LYS A 354 -21.11 -5.96 -15.64
CA LYS A 354 -19.80 -6.49 -16.00
C LYS A 354 -18.71 -5.77 -15.20
N PRO A 355 -17.60 -6.47 -14.83
CA PRO A 355 -16.49 -5.83 -14.15
C PRO A 355 -15.90 -4.66 -14.95
N SER A 356 -15.74 -3.51 -14.30
CA SER A 356 -15.08 -2.33 -14.88
C SER A 356 -13.57 -2.38 -14.78
N VAL A 357 -13.04 -3.20 -13.85
CA VAL A 357 -11.59 -3.36 -13.61
C VAL A 357 -11.20 -4.82 -13.75
N MET A 358 -10.14 -5.07 -14.52
CA MET A 358 -9.53 -6.39 -14.63
C MET A 358 -8.39 -6.54 -13.60
N LEU A 359 -8.32 -7.70 -12.95
CA LEU A 359 -7.25 -8.03 -12.00
C LEU A 359 -6.15 -8.89 -12.62
N SER A 360 -6.44 -9.52 -13.75
CA SER A 360 -5.52 -10.31 -14.55
C SER A 360 -5.91 -10.23 -16.03
N THR A 361 -5.00 -10.59 -16.91
CA THR A 361 -5.29 -10.67 -18.35
C THR A 361 -6.43 -11.63 -18.65
N VAL A 362 -7.28 -11.26 -19.62
CA VAL A 362 -8.42 -12.09 -20.05
C VAL A 362 -7.97 -13.28 -20.92
N PRO A 363 -8.80 -14.33 -21.06
CA PRO A 363 -8.46 -15.52 -21.87
C PRO A 363 -8.17 -15.25 -23.34
N SER A 364 -8.58 -14.10 -23.89
CA SER A 364 -8.27 -13.70 -25.27
C SER A 364 -6.82 -13.26 -25.49
N CYS A 365 -6.07 -13.01 -24.41
CA CYS A 365 -4.63 -12.79 -24.49
C CYS A 365 -3.91 -14.14 -24.47
N ALA A 366 -2.78 -14.25 -25.19
CA ALA A 366 -1.97 -15.48 -25.25
C ALA A 366 -1.48 -15.97 -23.86
N PHE A 367 -1.58 -15.13 -22.83
CA PHE A 367 -1.17 -15.41 -21.45
C PHE A 367 -2.32 -15.12 -20.47
N VAL A 368 -3.09 -16.15 -20.19
CA VAL A 368 -4.19 -16.10 -19.21
C VAL A 368 -3.62 -15.97 -17.80
N GLY A 369 -4.16 -15.02 -17.03
CA GLY A 369 -3.84 -14.89 -15.60
C GLY A 369 -2.59 -14.08 -15.25
N LEU A 370 -1.94 -13.40 -16.22
CA LEU A 370 -0.85 -12.46 -15.89
C LEU A 370 -1.37 -11.35 -14.95
N PRO A 371 -0.66 -11.07 -13.85
CA PRO A 371 -1.06 -10.02 -12.94
C PRO A 371 -0.91 -8.65 -13.61
N ILE A 372 -1.98 -7.85 -13.61
CA ILE A 372 -1.96 -6.47 -14.11
C ILE A 372 -2.10 -5.44 -12.99
N VAL A 373 -1.81 -5.87 -11.78
CA VAL A 373 -1.85 -5.02 -10.58
C VAL A 373 -0.48 -4.36 -10.41
N PRO A 374 -0.35 -3.03 -10.56
CA PRO A 374 0.91 -2.35 -10.36
C PRO A 374 1.38 -2.44 -8.91
N SER A 375 2.69 -2.53 -8.71
CA SER A 375 3.34 -2.39 -7.41
C SER A 375 4.26 -1.17 -7.44
N CYS A 376 4.08 -0.25 -6.49
CA CYS A 376 4.79 1.03 -6.43
C CYS A 376 5.49 1.19 -5.08
N ILE A 377 6.70 1.75 -5.10
CA ILE A 377 7.51 2.08 -3.93
C ILE A 377 7.95 3.52 -4.05
N TYR A 378 7.58 4.32 -3.07
CA TYR A 378 7.74 5.76 -3.07
C TYR A 378 9.02 6.16 -2.33
N ILE A 379 10.12 5.93 -3.02
CA ILE A 379 11.48 6.38 -2.66
C ILE A 379 11.99 7.30 -3.77
N ASP A 380 13.23 7.74 -3.69
CA ASP A 380 13.86 8.53 -4.72
C ASP A 380 15.13 7.80 -5.22
N PRO A 381 15.22 7.42 -6.53
CA PRO A 381 14.15 7.43 -7.49
C PRO A 381 13.06 6.39 -7.16
N GLU A 382 11.83 6.65 -7.63
CA GLU A 382 10.70 5.76 -7.43
C GLU A 382 10.91 4.38 -8.08
N ILE A 383 10.29 3.34 -7.50
CA ILE A 383 10.26 2.01 -8.11
C ILE A 383 8.82 1.65 -8.43
N ALA A 384 8.58 1.11 -9.63
CA ALA A 384 7.30 0.58 -10.03
C ALA A 384 7.44 -0.67 -10.89
N SER A 385 6.51 -1.60 -10.75
CA SER A 385 6.46 -2.81 -11.56
C SER A 385 5.02 -3.23 -11.87
N VAL A 386 4.81 -3.88 -13.00
CA VAL A 386 3.54 -4.51 -13.38
C VAL A 386 3.81 -5.70 -14.30
N GLY A 387 2.95 -6.71 -14.24
CA GLY A 387 3.10 -7.94 -15.02
C GLY A 387 4.17 -8.85 -14.46
N ILE A 388 4.75 -9.66 -15.33
CA ILE A 388 5.73 -10.72 -14.98
C ILE A 388 7.17 -10.20 -15.11
N THR A 389 8.07 -10.63 -14.24
CA THR A 389 9.50 -10.38 -14.38
C THR A 389 10.11 -11.29 -15.45
N GLU A 390 11.27 -10.92 -16.01
CA GLU A 390 12.03 -11.77 -16.92
C GLU A 390 12.32 -13.14 -16.31
N THR A 391 12.76 -13.16 -15.06
CA THR A 391 13.11 -14.39 -14.33
C THR A 391 11.90 -15.31 -14.17
N GLU A 392 10.75 -14.76 -13.79
CA GLU A 392 9.50 -15.52 -13.66
C GLU A 392 9.00 -16.02 -15.00
N ALA A 393 9.08 -15.21 -16.07
CA ALA A 393 8.70 -15.62 -17.41
C ALA A 393 9.53 -16.81 -17.88
N ARG A 394 10.85 -16.73 -17.77
CA ARG A 394 11.77 -17.83 -18.13
C ARG A 394 11.53 -19.09 -17.31
N LYS A 395 11.29 -18.94 -15.98
CA LYS A 395 10.95 -20.05 -15.09
C LYS A 395 9.66 -20.77 -15.51
N ASN A 396 8.70 -20.01 -16.04
CA ASN A 396 7.42 -20.52 -16.54
C ASN A 396 7.49 -21.00 -18.00
N GLY A 397 8.69 -21.08 -18.60
CA GLY A 397 8.88 -21.55 -19.98
C GLY A 397 8.46 -20.54 -21.04
N ILE A 398 8.22 -19.28 -20.70
CA ILE A 398 7.86 -18.21 -21.63
C ILE A 398 9.13 -17.63 -22.23
N ALA A 399 9.29 -17.75 -23.55
CA ALA A 399 10.38 -17.10 -24.26
C ALA A 399 10.16 -15.58 -24.29
N VAL A 400 11.16 -14.81 -23.86
CA VAL A 400 11.06 -13.37 -23.75
C VAL A 400 12.21 -12.62 -24.39
N ARG A 401 11.91 -11.41 -24.87
CA ARG A 401 12.86 -10.36 -25.22
C ARG A 401 12.70 -9.20 -24.23
N CYS A 402 13.81 -8.67 -23.75
CA CYS A 402 13.81 -7.55 -22.83
C CYS A 402 14.48 -6.35 -23.47
N GLY A 403 13.83 -5.20 -23.34
CA GLY A 403 14.43 -3.91 -23.68
C GLY A 403 14.72 -3.13 -22.40
N LYS A 404 15.83 -2.43 -22.37
CA LYS A 404 16.28 -1.64 -21.21
C LYS A 404 16.77 -0.26 -21.64
N SER A 405 16.47 0.74 -20.84
CA SER A 405 16.95 2.12 -21.00
C SER A 405 17.43 2.64 -19.66
N GLU A 406 18.70 3.04 -19.59
CA GLU A 406 19.26 3.71 -18.42
C GLU A 406 18.84 5.18 -18.38
N MET A 407 18.57 5.70 -17.18
CA MET A 407 18.14 7.10 -17.00
C MET A 407 19.29 8.09 -17.19
N SER A 408 20.54 7.68 -17.07
CA SER A 408 21.73 8.52 -17.34
C SER A 408 21.77 9.08 -18.76
N GLY A 409 21.09 8.43 -19.72
CA GLY A 409 20.94 8.91 -21.10
C GLY A 409 19.63 9.66 -21.36
N ASN A 410 18.82 9.97 -20.35
CA ASN A 410 17.55 10.68 -20.50
C ASN A 410 17.73 12.18 -20.25
N GLY A 411 17.38 13.03 -21.24
CA GLY A 411 17.59 14.48 -21.15
C GLY A 411 16.84 15.14 -19.98
N ARG A 412 15.64 14.65 -19.63
CA ARG A 412 14.88 15.18 -18.48
C ARG A 412 15.54 14.79 -17.16
N ALA A 413 16.06 13.57 -17.06
CA ALA A 413 16.79 13.10 -15.87
C ALA A 413 18.06 13.94 -15.64
N ILE A 414 18.81 14.24 -16.70
CA ILE A 414 20.00 15.11 -16.63
C ILE A 414 19.62 16.51 -16.13
N ILE A 415 18.54 17.12 -16.66
CA ILE A 415 18.08 18.44 -16.24
C ILE A 415 17.71 18.47 -14.74
N SER A 416 17.18 17.37 -14.22
CA SER A 416 16.70 17.27 -12.84
C SER A 416 17.75 16.75 -11.86
N HIS A 417 18.94 16.33 -12.33
CA HIS A 417 19.94 15.58 -11.55
C HIS A 417 19.38 14.27 -10.95
N GLU A 418 18.55 13.56 -11.75
CA GLU A 418 17.86 12.33 -11.35
C GLU A 418 18.22 11.17 -12.30
N GLU A 419 19.50 11.03 -12.67
CA GLU A 419 19.99 10.08 -13.68
C GLU A 419 20.08 8.63 -13.19
N SER A 420 19.75 8.38 -11.93
CA SER A 420 19.82 7.04 -11.33
C SER A 420 18.68 6.15 -11.79
N GLY A 421 18.99 4.90 -12.12
CA GLY A 421 18.04 3.85 -12.40
C GLY A 421 17.78 3.60 -13.88
N PHE A 422 16.72 2.83 -14.15
CA PHE A 422 16.43 2.31 -15.48
C PHE A 422 14.95 1.98 -15.67
N ILE A 423 14.56 1.79 -16.92
CA ILE A 423 13.29 1.21 -17.36
C ILE A 423 13.58 -0.09 -18.10
N LYS A 424 13.01 -1.21 -17.66
CA LYS A 424 13.10 -2.53 -18.28
C LYS A 424 11.71 -3.01 -18.67
N LEU A 425 11.54 -3.41 -19.92
CA LEU A 425 10.29 -3.93 -20.47
C LEU A 425 10.49 -5.39 -20.91
N VAL A 426 9.52 -6.23 -20.58
CA VAL A 426 9.53 -7.67 -20.90
C VAL A 426 8.45 -7.96 -21.94
N PHE A 427 8.87 -8.43 -23.11
CA PHE A 427 7.99 -8.79 -24.20
C PHE A 427 8.04 -10.28 -24.44
N GLU A 428 6.90 -10.88 -24.77
CA GLU A 428 6.88 -12.26 -25.27
C GLU A 428 7.56 -12.32 -26.65
N ALA A 429 8.41 -13.34 -26.85
CA ALA A 429 9.35 -13.38 -27.98
C ALA A 429 8.70 -13.54 -29.36
N HIS A 430 7.55 -14.20 -29.47
CA HIS A 430 6.86 -14.49 -30.73
C HIS A 430 5.81 -13.43 -31.09
N SER A 431 4.95 -13.09 -30.14
CA SER A 431 3.88 -12.10 -30.34
C SER A 431 4.34 -10.66 -30.20
N HIS A 432 5.49 -10.45 -29.57
CA HIS A 432 6.00 -9.13 -29.17
C HIS A 432 5.04 -8.36 -28.24
N MET A 433 4.09 -9.02 -27.57
CA MET A 433 3.22 -8.39 -26.59
C MET A 433 4.00 -8.02 -25.32
N LEU A 434 3.71 -6.86 -24.77
CA LEU A 434 4.22 -6.46 -23.46
C LEU A 434 3.57 -7.33 -22.38
N ILE A 435 4.39 -8.02 -21.58
CA ILE A 435 3.93 -8.90 -20.50
C ILE A 435 4.48 -8.47 -19.12
N GLY A 436 5.43 -7.56 -19.09
CA GLY A 436 5.97 -7.01 -17.85
C GLY A 436 6.74 -5.72 -18.04
N ALA A 437 6.74 -4.88 -16.99
CA ALA A 437 7.51 -3.65 -16.92
C ALA A 437 8.07 -3.48 -15.51
N GLN A 438 9.34 -3.10 -15.45
CA GLN A 438 10.12 -2.90 -14.23
C GLN A 438 10.82 -1.55 -14.33
N MET A 439 10.57 -0.64 -13.40
CA MET A 439 11.07 0.72 -13.44
C MET A 439 11.70 1.10 -12.11
N MET A 440 12.88 1.66 -12.14
CA MET A 440 13.48 2.43 -11.07
C MET A 440 13.94 3.76 -11.68
N CYS A 441 13.10 4.78 -11.57
CA CYS A 441 13.37 6.08 -12.20
C CYS A 441 12.42 7.13 -11.61
N PRO A 442 12.70 8.42 -11.83
CA PRO A 442 11.76 9.48 -11.46
C PRO A 442 10.40 9.28 -12.13
N ARG A 443 9.33 9.51 -11.38
CA ARG A 443 7.94 9.35 -11.84
C ARG A 443 7.56 7.93 -12.29
N ALA A 444 8.28 6.90 -11.84
CA ALA A 444 7.97 5.51 -12.17
C ALA A 444 6.54 5.14 -11.74
N THR A 445 6.09 5.63 -10.56
CA THR A 445 4.77 5.34 -10.01
C THR A 445 3.64 5.99 -10.83
N ASP A 446 3.89 7.10 -11.50
CA ASP A 446 2.93 7.71 -12.43
C ASP A 446 2.97 7.02 -13.82
N MET A 447 4.17 6.66 -14.31
CA MET A 447 4.34 6.08 -15.64
C MET A 447 3.89 4.62 -15.74
N ILE A 448 3.89 3.86 -14.65
CA ILE A 448 3.53 2.44 -14.66
C ILE A 448 2.10 2.18 -15.11
N GLY A 449 1.21 3.17 -14.99
CA GLY A 449 -0.17 3.10 -15.46
C GLY A 449 -0.28 2.90 -16.98
N GLU A 450 0.62 3.48 -17.78
CA GLU A 450 0.72 3.24 -19.23
C GLU A 450 1.03 1.76 -19.50
N MET A 451 1.98 1.18 -18.77
CA MET A 451 2.37 -0.23 -18.93
C MET A 451 1.27 -1.18 -18.49
N ALA A 452 0.58 -0.88 -17.40
CA ALA A 452 -0.59 -1.64 -16.96
C ALA A 452 -1.69 -1.64 -18.03
N THR A 453 -1.97 -0.48 -18.62
CA THR A 453 -2.92 -0.34 -19.74
C THR A 453 -2.47 -1.13 -20.97
N ALA A 454 -1.19 -1.09 -21.30
CA ALA A 454 -0.64 -1.82 -22.44
C ALA A 454 -0.77 -3.35 -22.25
N ILE A 455 -0.44 -3.87 -21.05
CA ILE A 455 -0.58 -5.30 -20.73
C ILE A 455 -2.06 -5.72 -20.74
N ALA A 456 -2.93 -4.92 -20.13
CA ALA A 456 -4.37 -5.20 -20.07
C ALA A 456 -5.02 -5.31 -21.48
N ASN A 457 -4.50 -4.56 -22.45
CA ASN A 457 -5.00 -4.54 -23.83
C ASN A 457 -4.16 -5.40 -24.80
N GLY A 458 -3.15 -6.13 -24.32
CA GLY A 458 -2.32 -7.01 -25.14
C GLY A 458 -1.51 -6.25 -26.21
N LEU A 459 -1.05 -5.01 -25.89
CA LEU A 459 -0.31 -4.20 -26.85
C LEU A 459 1.07 -4.76 -27.12
N THR A 460 1.45 -4.76 -28.40
CA THR A 460 2.76 -5.18 -28.89
C THR A 460 3.79 -4.03 -28.82
N ALA A 461 5.08 -4.36 -28.88
CA ALA A 461 6.16 -3.39 -28.99
C ALA A 461 5.93 -2.42 -30.17
N ARG A 462 5.46 -2.93 -31.32
CA ARG A 462 5.13 -2.11 -32.49
C ARG A 462 4.03 -1.08 -32.19
N GLN A 463 2.95 -1.49 -31.53
CA GLN A 463 1.85 -0.60 -31.17
C GLN A 463 2.28 0.46 -30.15
N LEU A 464 3.11 0.08 -29.17
CA LEU A 464 3.68 1.02 -28.20
C LEU A 464 4.60 2.08 -28.85
N ARG A 465 5.28 1.72 -29.95
CA ARG A 465 6.10 2.68 -30.73
C ARG A 465 5.27 3.73 -31.46
N TYR A 466 4.00 3.46 -31.79
CA TYR A 466 3.12 4.46 -32.41
C TYR A 466 2.79 5.62 -31.49
N ALA A 467 2.88 5.43 -30.17
CA ALA A 467 2.65 6.48 -29.21
C ALA A 467 3.83 7.46 -29.21
N MET A 468 3.59 8.69 -29.69
CA MET A 468 4.56 9.78 -29.60
C MET A 468 4.70 10.22 -28.14
N ARG A 469 5.95 10.32 -27.66
CA ARG A 469 6.24 10.82 -26.32
C ARG A 469 6.81 12.23 -26.39
N ALA A 470 6.30 13.10 -25.51
CA ALA A 470 6.75 14.48 -25.47
C ALA A 470 8.22 14.58 -25.03
N HIS A 471 8.92 15.60 -25.57
CA HIS A 471 10.33 15.91 -25.27
C HIS A 471 10.45 17.26 -24.56
N PRO A 472 11.29 17.39 -23.49
CA PRO A 472 11.96 16.32 -22.77
C PRO A 472 11.08 15.76 -21.64
N THR A 473 10.99 14.44 -21.51
CA THR A 473 10.26 13.76 -20.44
C THR A 473 10.99 12.50 -19.97
N PHE A 474 10.71 12.05 -18.74
CA PHE A 474 11.21 10.75 -18.25
C PHE A 474 10.63 9.58 -19.07
N ASN A 475 9.44 9.73 -19.62
CA ASN A 475 8.74 8.69 -20.38
C ASN A 475 9.43 8.36 -21.73
N GLU A 476 10.32 9.20 -22.24
CA GLU A 476 11.17 8.87 -23.39
C GLU A 476 12.04 7.63 -23.12
N GLY A 477 12.33 7.32 -21.84
CA GLY A 477 13.00 6.08 -21.44
C GLY A 477 12.20 4.83 -21.82
N VAL A 478 10.88 4.88 -21.79
CA VAL A 478 10.00 3.80 -22.29
C VAL A 478 10.21 3.59 -23.80
N ALA A 479 10.24 4.68 -24.60
CA ALA A 479 10.49 4.59 -26.03
C ALA A 479 11.86 3.95 -26.31
N LYS A 480 12.91 4.38 -25.61
CA LYS A 480 14.26 3.81 -25.76
C LYS A 480 14.31 2.33 -25.38
N ALA A 481 13.59 1.92 -24.34
CA ALA A 481 13.51 0.52 -23.92
C ALA A 481 12.77 -0.38 -24.94
N ILE A 482 11.90 0.18 -25.79
CA ILE A 482 11.20 -0.57 -26.86
C ILE A 482 12.09 -0.77 -28.11
N LEU A 483 13.05 0.12 -28.37
CA LEU A 483 13.83 0.11 -29.61
C LEU A 483 14.56 -1.20 -29.92
N PRO A 484 15.11 -1.96 -28.93
CA PRO A 484 15.80 -3.22 -29.18
C PRO A 484 14.88 -4.39 -29.51
N ILE A 485 13.56 -4.24 -29.40
CA ILE A 485 12.56 -5.30 -29.61
C ILE A 485 12.11 -5.31 -31.08
#